data_8adec376818681e24879dd788164cc24
#
_entry.id   8adec376818681e24879dd788164cc24
#
_cell.length_a   1.000
_cell.length_b   1.000
_cell.length_c   1.000
_cell.angle_alpha   90.00
_cell.angle_beta   90.00
_cell.angle_gamma   90.00
#
_symmetry.space_group_name_H-M   'P 1'
#
loop_
_entity.id
_entity.type
_entity.pdbx_description
1 polymer ?
#
loop_
_entity_poly.entity_id
_entity_poly.type
_entity_poly.pdbx_seq_one_letter_code
_entity_poly.pdbx_strand_id
1 'polypeptide(L)'
;MRNSMNAQAWSWKHPDFLCVSATHGSAHYALYDDWVWDKYQLAKLTKGKFESNVFTKSAPAAAADPKDFEKADGVFSPDDNSIAVLQRRGAVFIACHNQVWEMSGALIRNSVNPDGLSHEALAAELTNHLVAGVVLSPGAIGTLPELLGAGFTYAK
;
A
#
# COMPACT_ATOMS: atom_id res chain seq x y z
N MET A 1 8.40 4.11 5.63
CA MET A 1 8.49 4.98 4.44
C MET A 1 8.57 6.47 4.79
N ARG A 2 7.52 7.09 5.34
CA ARG A 2 7.48 8.52 5.62
C ARG A 2 8.73 9.03 6.33
N ASN A 3 9.12 8.44 7.45
CA ASN A 3 10.29 8.87 8.23
C ASN A 3 11.59 8.78 7.41
N SER A 4 11.76 7.73 6.62
CA SER A 4 12.92 7.59 5.74
C SER A 4 12.93 8.68 4.67
N MET A 5 11.79 8.95 4.04
CA MET A 5 11.68 10.02 3.04
C MET A 5 11.94 11.40 3.66
N ASN A 6 11.43 11.66 4.86
CA ASN A 6 11.70 12.91 5.56
C ASN A 6 13.18 13.05 5.89
N ALA A 7 13.82 12.01 6.44
CA ALA A 7 15.24 12.04 6.76
C ALA A 7 16.10 12.29 5.50
N GLN A 8 15.80 11.61 4.40
CA GLN A 8 16.51 11.78 3.14
C GLN A 8 16.35 13.22 2.60
N ALA A 9 15.13 13.73 2.50
CA ALA A 9 14.88 15.04 1.93
C ALA A 9 15.42 16.17 2.79
N TRP A 10 15.23 16.10 4.11
CA TRP A 10 15.50 17.23 5.02
C TRP A 10 16.85 17.18 5.72
N SER A 11 17.23 16.00 6.22
CA SER A 11 18.47 15.87 6.99
C SER A 11 19.67 15.65 6.07
N TRP A 12 19.55 14.77 5.09
CA TRP A 12 20.66 14.39 4.22
C TRP A 12 20.68 15.07 2.85
N LYS A 13 19.66 15.90 2.57
CA LYS A 13 19.55 16.70 1.34
C LYS A 13 19.54 15.89 0.05
N HIS A 14 18.86 14.73 0.07
CA HIS A 14 18.59 13.89 -1.08
C HIS A 14 17.11 14.02 -1.48
N PRO A 15 16.71 15.12 -2.16
CA PRO A 15 15.29 15.37 -2.48
C PRO A 15 14.73 14.40 -3.53
N ASP A 16 15.60 13.75 -4.28
CA ASP A 16 15.32 12.75 -5.31
C ASP A 16 15.28 11.31 -4.78
N PHE A 17 15.30 11.13 -3.46
CA PHE A 17 15.22 9.81 -2.84
C PHE A 17 13.93 9.08 -3.22
N LEU A 18 14.08 7.91 -3.83
CA LEU A 18 12.98 7.03 -4.21
C LEU A 18 12.73 5.95 -3.16
N CYS A 19 11.48 5.74 -2.83
CA CYS A 19 11.05 4.74 -1.86
C CYS A 19 10.07 3.77 -2.52
N VAL A 20 10.37 2.47 -2.43
CA VAL A 20 9.52 1.41 -2.99
C VAL A 20 9.08 0.47 -1.87
N SER A 21 7.78 0.15 -1.82
CA SER A 21 7.23 -0.89 -0.97
C SER A 21 6.91 -2.12 -1.79
N ALA A 22 7.68 -3.19 -1.64
CA ALA A 22 7.32 -4.51 -2.17
C ALA A 22 6.42 -5.21 -1.15
N THR A 23 5.10 -5.15 -1.35
CA THR A 23 4.10 -5.50 -0.34
C THR A 23 3.58 -6.92 -0.53
N HIS A 24 3.62 -7.70 0.56
CA HIS A 24 3.17 -9.10 0.61
C HIS A 24 2.53 -9.41 1.97
N GLY A 25 1.83 -10.55 2.09
CA GLY A 25 1.18 -11.00 3.32
C GLY A 25 0.07 -10.05 3.77
N SER A 26 -0.14 -9.93 5.06
CA SER A 26 -1.22 -9.08 5.63
C SER A 26 -1.06 -7.59 5.33
N ALA A 27 0.16 -7.13 5.07
CA ALA A 27 0.40 -5.74 4.66
C ALA A 27 -0.26 -5.41 3.30
N HIS A 28 -0.53 -6.43 2.48
CA HIS A 28 -1.18 -6.28 1.18
C HIS A 28 -2.62 -5.77 1.31
N TYR A 29 -3.29 -5.99 2.45
CA TYR A 29 -4.65 -5.49 2.68
C TYR A 29 -4.73 -3.96 2.61
N ALA A 30 -3.66 -3.25 2.95
CA ALA A 30 -3.58 -1.80 2.81
C ALA A 30 -3.69 -1.31 1.36
N LEU A 31 -3.40 -2.17 0.38
CA LEU A 31 -3.40 -1.82 -1.03
C LEU A 31 -4.76 -1.98 -1.72
N TYR A 32 -5.79 -2.41 -1.01
CA TYR A 32 -7.15 -2.52 -1.54
C TYR A 32 -7.97 -1.30 -1.16
N ASP A 33 -8.92 -0.93 -2.02
CA ASP A 33 -9.88 0.15 -1.74
C ASP A 33 -10.91 -0.26 -0.66
N ASP A 34 -11.70 0.71 -0.22
CA ASP A 34 -12.71 0.49 0.82
C ASP A 34 -13.79 -0.51 0.38
N TRP A 35 -14.08 -0.60 -0.93
CA TRP A 35 -15.06 -1.53 -1.46
C TRP A 35 -14.66 -2.99 -1.23
N VAL A 36 -13.38 -3.34 -1.48
CA VAL A 36 -12.86 -4.69 -1.16
C VAL A 36 -12.89 -4.95 0.35
N TRP A 37 -12.54 -3.96 1.14
CA TRP A 37 -12.59 -4.08 2.60
C TRP A 37 -13.97 -4.43 3.11
N ASP A 38 -15.00 -3.77 2.59
CA ASP A 38 -16.39 -4.00 2.98
C ASP A 38 -16.91 -5.34 2.43
N LYS A 39 -16.79 -5.56 1.12
CA LYS A 39 -17.33 -6.74 0.45
C LYS A 39 -16.74 -8.05 1.00
N TYR A 40 -15.43 -8.08 1.20
CA TYR A 40 -14.70 -9.27 1.64
C TYR A 40 -14.36 -9.27 3.13
N GLN A 41 -14.94 -8.34 3.90
CA GLN A 41 -14.85 -8.27 5.35
C GLN A 41 -13.39 -8.31 5.86
N LEU A 42 -12.48 -7.55 5.21
CA LEU A 42 -11.05 -7.58 5.53
C LEU A 42 -10.77 -7.19 6.98
N ALA A 43 -11.61 -6.38 7.61
CA ALA A 43 -11.53 -6.07 9.02
C ALA A 43 -11.42 -7.34 9.89
N LYS A 44 -12.18 -8.39 9.57
CA LYS A 44 -12.12 -9.68 10.28
C LYS A 44 -10.78 -10.39 10.09
N LEU A 45 -10.18 -10.29 8.89
CA LEU A 45 -8.89 -10.90 8.59
C LEU A 45 -7.74 -10.21 9.33
N THR A 46 -7.92 -8.94 9.72
CA THR A 46 -6.96 -8.22 10.56
C THR A 46 -7.08 -8.56 12.05
N LYS A 47 -7.96 -9.51 12.43
CA LYS A 47 -8.28 -9.89 13.80
C LYS A 47 -8.77 -8.69 14.64
N GLY A 48 -9.53 -7.79 14.02
CA GLY A 48 -10.08 -6.59 14.67
C GLY A 48 -9.05 -5.47 14.90
N LYS A 49 -7.85 -5.60 14.36
CA LYS A 49 -6.82 -4.56 14.46
C LYS A 49 -7.19 -3.29 13.69
N PHE A 50 -7.91 -3.46 12.58
CA PHE A 50 -8.39 -2.37 11.74
C PHE A 50 -9.85 -2.64 11.37
N GLU A 51 -10.70 -1.63 11.53
CA GLU A 51 -12.12 -1.69 11.15
C GLU A 51 -12.34 -1.34 9.67
N SER A 52 -11.43 -0.59 9.08
CA SER A 52 -11.45 -0.15 7.67
C SER A 52 -10.02 0.08 7.19
N ASN A 53 -9.84 0.35 5.87
CA ASN A 53 -8.53 0.72 5.36
C ASN A 53 -8.14 2.14 5.79
N VAL A 54 -7.43 2.25 6.90
CA VAL A 54 -6.92 3.54 7.40
C VAL A 54 -5.77 4.10 6.55
N PHE A 55 -5.15 3.27 5.71
CA PHE A 55 -3.98 3.65 4.91
C PHE A 55 -4.36 4.42 3.63
N THR A 56 -5.62 4.41 3.24
CA THR A 56 -6.15 5.21 2.11
C THR A 56 -6.68 6.58 2.56
N LYS A 57 -6.88 6.77 3.86
CA LYS A 57 -7.43 8.01 4.40
C LYS A 57 -6.33 9.03 4.60
N SER A 58 -6.42 10.13 3.85
CA SER A 58 -5.52 11.29 4.02
C SER A 58 -6.13 12.28 4.98
N ALA A 59 -5.31 12.90 5.82
CA ALA A 59 -5.69 14.13 6.49
C ALA A 59 -5.97 15.22 5.43
N PRO A 60 -6.87 16.19 5.69
CA PRO A 60 -7.06 17.32 4.80
C PRO A 60 -5.71 17.99 4.55
N ALA A 61 -5.25 17.96 3.31
CA ALA A 61 -3.96 18.55 2.95
C ALA A 61 -4.08 20.07 3.06
N ALA A 62 -3.50 20.67 4.08
CA ALA A 62 -3.11 22.05 4.05
C ALA A 62 -2.01 22.25 3.00
N ALA A 63 -1.82 23.48 2.55
CA ALA A 63 -0.84 23.81 1.52
C ALA A 63 0.51 23.15 1.82
N ALA A 64 1.02 22.42 0.84
CA ALA A 64 2.28 21.73 0.91
C ALA A 64 3.45 22.70 0.87
N ASP A 65 3.72 23.40 1.97
CA ASP A 65 5.01 24.04 2.11
C ASP A 65 6.02 22.96 2.54
N PRO A 66 7.04 22.68 1.73
CA PRO A 66 8.09 21.75 2.10
C PRO A 66 8.80 22.09 3.42
N LYS A 67 8.72 23.32 3.88
CA LYS A 67 9.30 23.76 5.16
C LYS A 67 8.44 23.38 6.37
N ASP A 68 7.20 23.00 6.13
CA ASP A 68 6.20 22.70 7.16
C ASP A 68 6.03 21.20 7.40
N PHE A 69 7.08 20.40 7.23
CA PHE A 69 7.00 18.94 7.35
C PHE A 69 6.58 18.45 8.75
N GLU A 70 6.63 19.31 9.76
CA GLU A 70 6.16 19.01 11.12
C GLU A 70 4.72 19.45 11.37
N LYS A 71 4.09 20.18 10.45
CA LYS A 71 2.68 20.54 10.58
C LYS A 71 1.80 19.30 10.54
N ALA A 72 0.90 19.20 11.50
CA ALA A 72 -0.01 18.05 11.62
C ALA A 72 -0.94 17.86 10.40
N ASP A 73 -1.26 18.94 9.70
CA ASP A 73 -2.16 18.97 8.55
C ASP A 73 -1.44 19.10 7.19
N GLY A 74 -0.12 19.12 7.18
CA GLY A 74 0.70 19.21 5.96
C GLY A 74 0.96 17.86 5.30
N VAL A 75 1.33 17.86 4.02
CA VAL A 75 1.68 16.63 3.25
C VAL A 75 2.87 15.87 3.83
N PHE A 76 3.69 16.51 4.64
CA PHE A 76 4.80 15.90 5.36
C PHE A 76 4.46 15.57 6.80
N SER A 77 3.19 15.75 7.17
CA SER A 77 2.71 15.55 8.54
C SER A 77 3.13 14.21 9.11
N PRO A 78 3.53 14.18 10.38
CA PRO A 78 3.69 12.94 11.12
C PRO A 78 2.38 12.14 11.21
N ASP A 79 1.23 12.79 11.08
CA ASP A 79 -0.08 12.17 11.17
C ASP A 79 -0.62 11.66 9.84
N ASP A 80 -0.02 12.04 8.71
CA ASP A 80 -0.42 11.57 7.39
C ASP A 80 0.61 10.61 6.76
N ASN A 81 0.30 9.34 6.86
CA ASN A 81 1.02 8.22 6.24
C ASN A 81 0.20 7.53 5.16
N SER A 82 -0.83 8.19 4.64
CA SER A 82 -1.68 7.58 3.63
C SER A 82 -0.90 7.23 2.36
N ILE A 83 -1.34 6.17 1.67
CA ILE A 83 -0.74 5.74 0.41
C ILE A 83 -0.75 6.90 -0.60
N ALA A 84 -1.87 7.62 -0.71
CA ALA A 84 -2.00 8.73 -1.64
C ALA A 84 -0.98 9.86 -1.38
N VAL A 85 -0.73 10.21 -0.11
CA VAL A 85 0.27 11.22 0.25
C VAL A 85 1.68 10.72 -0.08
N LEU A 86 2.00 9.49 0.26
CA LEU A 86 3.31 8.93 -0.02
C LEU A 86 3.56 8.79 -1.53
N GLN A 87 2.54 8.43 -2.32
CA GLN A 87 2.62 8.40 -3.78
C GLN A 87 2.89 9.79 -4.38
N ARG A 88 2.21 10.84 -3.90
CA ARG A 88 2.50 12.21 -4.34
C ARG A 88 3.94 12.65 -4.05
N ARG A 89 4.57 12.05 -3.05
CA ARG A 89 5.98 12.25 -2.70
C ARG A 89 6.94 11.36 -3.49
N GLY A 90 6.44 10.57 -4.44
CA GLY A 90 7.25 9.68 -5.27
C GLY A 90 7.41 8.26 -4.73
N ALA A 91 6.73 7.88 -3.64
CA ALA A 91 6.76 6.49 -3.19
C ALA A 91 6.00 5.58 -4.18
N VAL A 92 6.57 4.42 -4.47
CA VAL A 92 5.96 3.39 -5.30
C VAL A 92 5.50 2.23 -4.42
N PHE A 93 4.26 1.82 -4.59
CA PHE A 93 3.70 0.64 -3.93
C PHE A 93 3.55 -0.49 -4.93
N ILE A 94 4.17 -1.62 -4.65
CA ILE A 94 4.09 -2.83 -5.47
C ILE A 94 3.21 -3.85 -4.76
N ALA A 95 2.13 -4.24 -5.42
CA ALA A 95 1.26 -5.35 -5.04
C ALA A 95 1.81 -6.67 -5.59
N CYS A 96 1.70 -7.73 -4.82
CA CYS A 96 2.13 -9.08 -5.18
C CYS A 96 0.96 -9.86 -5.82
N HIS A 97 1.05 -10.23 -7.09
CA HIS A 97 0.02 -11.05 -7.75
C HIS A 97 -0.17 -12.41 -7.05
N ASN A 98 0.91 -13.03 -6.60
CA ASN A 98 0.78 -14.29 -5.83
C ASN A 98 -0.04 -14.09 -4.56
N GLN A 99 0.09 -12.94 -3.88
CA GLN A 99 -0.73 -12.63 -2.71
C GLN A 99 -2.19 -12.40 -3.07
N VAL A 100 -2.48 -11.76 -4.21
CA VAL A 100 -3.85 -11.63 -4.72
C VAL A 100 -4.46 -13.02 -4.95
N TRP A 101 -3.70 -13.90 -5.60
CA TRP A 101 -4.12 -15.28 -5.87
C TRP A 101 -4.37 -16.09 -4.60
N GLU A 102 -3.44 -16.07 -3.65
CA GLU A 102 -3.58 -16.73 -2.36
C GLU A 102 -4.78 -16.21 -1.57
N MET A 103 -4.98 -14.90 -1.56
CA MET A 103 -6.09 -14.26 -0.86
C MET A 103 -7.43 -14.65 -1.48
N SER A 104 -7.57 -14.62 -2.80
CA SER A 104 -8.82 -15.00 -3.48
C SER A 104 -9.20 -16.45 -3.15
N GLY A 105 -8.23 -17.37 -3.18
CA GLY A 105 -8.45 -18.76 -2.77
C GLY A 105 -8.81 -18.90 -1.28
N ALA A 106 -8.22 -18.08 -0.41
CA ALA A 106 -8.56 -18.08 1.01
C ALA A 106 -9.97 -17.56 1.27
N LEU A 107 -10.40 -16.52 0.58
CA LEU A 107 -11.77 -15.98 0.67
C LEU A 107 -12.81 -17.03 0.27
N ILE A 108 -12.56 -17.77 -0.82
CA ILE A 108 -13.45 -18.89 -1.25
C ILE A 108 -13.51 -19.97 -0.17
N ARG A 109 -12.37 -20.45 0.32
CA ARG A 109 -12.33 -21.49 1.36
C ARG A 109 -13.02 -21.09 2.66
N ASN A 110 -12.99 -19.82 2.99
CA ASN A 110 -13.62 -19.27 4.21
C ASN A 110 -15.08 -18.82 3.97
N SER A 111 -15.66 -19.11 2.81
CA SER A 111 -17.04 -18.73 2.45
C SER A 111 -17.28 -17.21 2.48
N VAL A 112 -16.25 -16.42 2.18
CA VAL A 112 -16.32 -14.97 2.02
C VAL A 112 -16.24 -14.63 0.53
N ASN A 113 -17.21 -15.11 -0.22
CA ASN A 113 -17.33 -14.91 -1.67
C ASN A 113 -18.82 -14.71 -1.98
N PRO A 114 -19.37 -13.51 -1.71
CA PRO A 114 -20.82 -13.27 -1.76
C PRO A 114 -21.42 -13.50 -3.14
N ASP A 115 -20.64 -13.26 -4.21
CA ASP A 115 -21.13 -13.38 -5.59
C ASP A 115 -20.85 -14.77 -6.20
N GLY A 116 -20.25 -15.68 -5.44
CA GLY A 116 -19.94 -17.03 -5.91
C GLY A 116 -18.96 -17.08 -7.09
N LEU A 117 -18.03 -16.12 -7.14
CA LEU A 117 -17.04 -16.01 -8.23
C LEU A 117 -16.09 -17.20 -8.26
N SER A 118 -15.62 -17.56 -9.46
CA SER A 118 -14.50 -18.48 -9.60
C SER A 118 -13.22 -17.89 -9.00
N HIS A 119 -12.20 -18.70 -8.77
CA HIS A 119 -10.93 -18.26 -8.21
C HIS A 119 -10.29 -17.16 -9.08
N GLU A 120 -10.29 -17.36 -10.40
CA GLU A 120 -9.76 -16.42 -11.38
C GLU A 120 -10.55 -15.11 -11.41
N ALA A 121 -11.88 -15.21 -11.40
CA ALA A 121 -12.76 -14.04 -11.43
C ALA A 121 -12.60 -13.20 -10.15
N LEU A 122 -12.50 -13.86 -9.00
CA LEU A 122 -12.28 -13.17 -7.73
C LEU A 122 -10.88 -12.54 -7.67
N ALA A 123 -9.85 -13.22 -8.17
CA ALA A 123 -8.51 -12.65 -8.27
C ALA A 123 -8.47 -11.43 -9.19
N ALA A 124 -9.18 -11.48 -10.33
CA ALA A 124 -9.31 -10.36 -11.24
C ALA A 124 -10.04 -9.17 -10.58
N GLU A 125 -11.11 -9.44 -9.86
CA GLU A 125 -11.84 -8.42 -9.11
C GLU A 125 -10.95 -7.75 -8.06
N LEU A 126 -10.24 -8.51 -7.24
CA LEU A 126 -9.29 -7.96 -6.26
C LEU A 126 -8.20 -7.10 -6.93
N THR A 127 -7.72 -7.54 -8.10
CA THR A 127 -6.72 -6.78 -8.88
C THR A 127 -7.27 -5.43 -9.35
N ASN A 128 -8.51 -5.41 -9.83
CA ASN A 128 -9.16 -4.19 -10.31
C ASN A 128 -9.49 -3.18 -9.19
N HIS A 129 -9.50 -3.64 -7.97
CA HIS A 129 -9.76 -2.84 -6.77
C HIS A 129 -8.49 -2.54 -5.94
N LEU A 130 -7.32 -2.64 -6.56
CA LEU A 130 -6.12 -2.07 -5.97
C LEU A 130 -6.20 -0.54 -5.95
N VAL A 131 -5.67 0.06 -4.91
CA VAL A 131 -5.59 1.53 -4.78
C VAL A 131 -4.90 2.12 -6.02
N ALA A 132 -5.43 3.21 -6.54
CA ALA A 132 -4.91 3.86 -7.74
C ALA A 132 -3.40 4.14 -7.63
N GLY A 133 -2.65 3.85 -8.71
CA GLY A 133 -1.20 4.04 -8.76
C GLY A 133 -0.37 2.92 -8.10
N VAL A 134 -1.01 1.90 -7.54
CA VAL A 134 -0.31 0.68 -7.12
C VAL A 134 0.12 -0.13 -8.35
N VAL A 135 1.36 -0.59 -8.36
CA VAL A 135 1.93 -1.41 -9.44
C VAL A 135 1.78 -2.88 -9.08
N LEU A 136 1.16 -3.67 -9.95
CA LEU A 136 1.09 -5.12 -9.77
C LEU A 136 2.35 -5.78 -10.33
N SER A 137 3.05 -6.56 -9.50
CA SER A 137 4.15 -7.42 -9.94
C SER A 137 3.77 -8.89 -9.83
N PRO A 138 4.38 -9.78 -10.61
CA PRO A 138 4.15 -11.23 -10.49
C PRO A 138 4.42 -11.76 -9.09
N GLY A 139 5.42 -11.21 -8.38
CA GLY A 139 5.75 -11.57 -7.01
C GLY A 139 6.61 -10.53 -6.34
N ALA A 140 6.15 -9.95 -5.23
CA ALA A 140 6.87 -8.87 -4.54
C ALA A 140 8.29 -9.27 -4.13
N ILE A 141 8.45 -10.49 -3.59
CA ILE A 141 9.78 -11.00 -3.20
C ILE A 141 10.68 -11.19 -4.41
N GLY A 142 10.14 -11.71 -5.52
CA GLY A 142 10.87 -11.86 -6.77
C GLY A 142 11.29 -10.54 -7.42
N THR A 143 10.63 -9.43 -7.06
CA THR A 143 10.97 -8.09 -7.53
C THR A 143 12.18 -7.49 -6.79
N LEU A 144 12.49 -7.98 -5.57
CA LEU A 144 13.60 -7.44 -4.77
C LEU A 144 14.98 -7.52 -5.48
N PRO A 145 15.38 -8.64 -6.11
CA PRO A 145 16.64 -8.69 -6.84
C PRO A 145 16.74 -7.65 -7.96
N GLU A 146 15.63 -7.39 -8.66
CA GLU A 146 15.57 -6.39 -9.73
C GLU A 146 15.76 -4.97 -9.18
N LEU A 147 15.11 -4.66 -8.05
CA LEU A 147 15.29 -3.39 -7.37
C LEU A 147 16.72 -3.22 -6.86
N LEU A 148 17.32 -4.27 -6.27
CA LEU A 148 18.71 -4.24 -5.83
C LEU A 148 19.67 -4.04 -7.03
N GLY A 149 19.42 -4.72 -8.15
CA GLY A 149 20.16 -4.54 -9.40
C GLY A 149 20.06 -3.12 -9.97
N ALA A 150 18.95 -2.44 -9.74
CA ALA A 150 18.70 -1.05 -10.10
C ALA A 150 19.28 -0.03 -9.09
N GLY A 151 20.00 -0.48 -8.07
CA GLY A 151 20.67 0.39 -7.09
C GLY A 151 19.88 0.72 -5.83
N PHE A 152 18.72 0.10 -5.65
CA PHE A 152 18.00 0.23 -4.38
C PHE A 152 18.68 -0.58 -3.27
N THR A 153 18.49 -0.16 -2.04
CA THR A 153 18.86 -0.92 -0.84
C THR A 153 17.64 -1.45 -0.14
N TYR A 154 17.73 -2.64 0.45
CA TYR A 154 16.62 -3.24 1.18
C TYR A 154 16.68 -2.89 2.67
N ALA A 155 15.57 -2.39 3.18
CA ALA A 155 15.36 -2.16 4.61
C ALA A 155 14.07 -2.89 5.04
N LYS A 156 14.16 -3.65 6.14
CA LYS A 156 13.05 -4.40 6.71
C LYS A 156 12.60 -3.74 8.01
#